data_a32b5763efce0b3dc1af9de76c0a2b94
#
_entry.id   a32b5763efce0b3dc1af9de76c0a2b94
#
_cell.length_a   1.000
_cell.length_b   1.000
_cell.length_c   1.000
_cell.angle_alpha   90.00
_cell.angle_beta   90.00
_cell.angle_gamma   90.00
#
_symmetry.space_group_name_H-M   'P 1'
#
loop_
_entity.id
_entity.type
_entity.pdbx_description
1 polymer ?
#
loop_
_entity_poly.entity_id
_entity_poly.type
_entity_poly.pdbx_seq_one_letter_code
_entity_poly.pdbx_strand_id
1 'polypeptide(L)'
;MKISKNELKKISRKFRTLASNVMNSHFREQNDSLQEFLDFIEETPLLSEYLETLAFDIDELESTLEEVYDSYGTITLKLGSNGREKAYRLYQTFLCIVNKNWDTYTFGWYYASSNKYQDMAKAFGDRMIYPFVSEIENYMKDIATDMGYDNQNTIFNVNVNASGTQVNVVDNGGTVNAEQVNHFNTDKIDKAIESIESSIAKIEDENSKLVLNQNLETLKKEVRESTPKLSILATCLKSMQFIATSIAALPDLSAGIQMIASAIGINL
;
A
#
# COMPACT_ATOMS: atom_id res chain seq x y z
N MET A 1 -33.38 -6.19 0.26
CA MET A 1 -33.46 -4.78 -0.21
C MET A 1 -33.30 -4.74 -1.73
N LYS A 2 -34.11 -3.93 -2.50
CA LYS A 2 -33.87 -3.74 -3.95
C LYS A 2 -32.99 -2.50 -4.12
N ILE A 3 -31.68 -2.70 -4.34
CA ILE A 3 -30.75 -1.62 -4.63
C ILE A 3 -30.62 -1.41 -6.14
N SER A 4 -30.49 -0.18 -6.60
CA SER A 4 -30.23 0.13 -8.00
C SER A 4 -28.72 0.04 -8.34
N LYS A 5 -28.40 -0.17 -9.64
CA LYS A 5 -27.01 -0.16 -10.13
C LYS A 5 -26.24 1.12 -9.73
N ASN A 6 -26.92 2.25 -9.86
CA ASN A 6 -26.26 3.54 -9.57
C ASN A 6 -26.00 3.71 -8.06
N GLU A 7 -26.89 3.22 -7.22
CA GLU A 7 -26.68 3.20 -5.76
C GLU A 7 -25.54 2.29 -5.38
N LEU A 8 -25.50 1.04 -5.87
CA LEU A 8 -24.41 0.11 -5.61
C LEU A 8 -23.04 0.71 -6.02
N LYS A 9 -22.97 1.36 -7.19
CA LYS A 9 -21.75 2.06 -7.63
C LYS A 9 -21.35 3.21 -6.69
N LYS A 10 -22.32 4.01 -6.21
CA LYS A 10 -22.04 5.11 -5.28
C LYS A 10 -21.52 4.58 -3.93
N ILE A 11 -22.20 3.55 -3.37
CA ILE A 11 -21.79 2.90 -2.14
C ILE A 11 -20.38 2.33 -2.27
N SER A 12 -20.14 1.52 -3.30
CA SER A 12 -18.84 0.91 -3.54
C SER A 12 -17.71 1.95 -3.72
N ARG A 13 -17.98 3.07 -4.38
CA ARG A 13 -16.99 4.15 -4.52
C ARG A 13 -16.70 4.85 -3.19
N LYS A 14 -17.74 5.22 -2.43
CA LYS A 14 -17.58 5.89 -1.13
C LYS A 14 -16.89 4.97 -0.14
N PHE A 15 -17.27 3.70 -0.06
CA PHE A 15 -16.65 2.67 0.76
C PHE A 15 -15.13 2.59 0.53
N ARG A 16 -14.71 2.48 -0.75
CA ARG A 16 -13.28 2.45 -1.10
C ARG A 16 -12.54 3.74 -0.77
N THR A 17 -13.18 4.89 -0.98
CA THR A 17 -12.56 6.17 -0.64
C THR A 17 -12.28 6.25 0.85
N LEU A 18 -13.26 5.91 1.70
CA LEU A 18 -13.08 5.95 3.15
C LEU A 18 -12.08 4.90 3.64
N ALA A 19 -12.13 3.68 3.12
CA ALA A 19 -11.12 2.67 3.42
C ALA A 19 -9.70 3.14 3.05
N SER A 20 -9.54 3.76 1.87
CA SER A 20 -8.27 4.35 1.45
C SER A 20 -7.80 5.47 2.38
N ASN A 21 -8.73 6.30 2.88
CA ASN A 21 -8.39 7.32 3.86
C ASN A 21 -7.80 6.69 5.13
N VAL A 22 -8.45 5.66 5.70
CA VAL A 22 -7.91 4.95 6.87
C VAL A 22 -6.51 4.40 6.60
N MET A 23 -6.32 3.74 5.45
CA MET A 23 -5.04 3.10 5.11
C MET A 23 -3.89 4.09 4.90
N ASN A 24 -4.20 5.30 4.44
CA ASN A 24 -3.19 6.31 4.08
C ASN A 24 -3.09 7.48 5.06
N SER A 25 -3.87 7.48 6.14
CA SER A 25 -3.84 8.51 7.16
C SER A 25 -2.50 8.57 7.88
N HIS A 26 -2.15 9.74 8.34
CA HIS A 26 -1.12 9.87 9.36
C HIS A 26 -1.56 9.15 10.65
N PHE A 27 -0.62 8.53 11.38
CA PHE A 27 -0.96 7.72 12.56
C PHE A 27 -1.82 8.45 13.61
N ARG A 28 -1.74 9.79 13.69
CA ARG A 28 -2.55 10.61 14.61
C ARG A 28 -3.98 10.83 14.15
N GLU A 29 -4.25 10.66 12.86
CA GLU A 29 -5.54 10.93 12.22
C GLU A 29 -6.24 9.62 11.82
N GLN A 30 -5.58 8.48 12.01
CA GLN A 30 -6.08 7.20 11.55
C GLN A 30 -7.35 6.77 12.32
N ASN A 31 -7.44 7.10 13.60
CA ASN A 31 -8.64 6.82 14.41
C ASN A 31 -9.85 7.61 13.89
N ASP A 32 -9.68 8.90 13.59
CA ASP A 32 -10.76 9.73 13.06
C ASP A 32 -11.23 9.23 11.69
N SER A 33 -10.27 8.84 10.84
CA SER A 33 -10.57 8.21 9.54
C SER A 33 -11.29 6.88 9.70
N LEU A 34 -10.93 6.08 10.71
CA LEU A 34 -11.59 4.81 11.02
C LEU A 34 -13.03 5.05 11.51
N GLN A 35 -13.25 6.05 12.36
CA GLN A 35 -14.59 6.42 12.81
C GLN A 35 -15.47 6.81 11.61
N GLU A 36 -15.00 7.71 10.73
CA GLU A 36 -15.76 8.11 9.53
C GLU A 36 -16.10 6.91 8.64
N PHE A 37 -15.20 5.94 8.54
CA PHE A 37 -15.41 4.73 7.78
C PHE A 37 -16.49 3.83 8.42
N LEU A 38 -16.47 3.67 9.74
CA LEU A 38 -17.47 2.89 10.48
C LEU A 38 -18.85 3.54 10.43
N ASP A 39 -18.93 4.86 10.62
CA ASP A 39 -20.18 5.60 10.52
C ASP A 39 -20.84 5.38 9.15
N PHE A 40 -20.05 5.44 8.07
CA PHE A 40 -20.57 5.15 6.73
C PHE A 40 -21.08 3.71 6.58
N ILE A 41 -20.42 2.73 7.19
CA ILE A 41 -20.84 1.32 7.15
C ILE A 41 -22.18 1.16 7.88
N GLU A 42 -22.32 1.76 9.06
CA GLU A 42 -23.55 1.70 9.87
C GLU A 42 -24.71 2.42 9.18
N GLU A 43 -24.47 3.56 8.58
CA GLU A 43 -25.49 4.36 7.86
C GLU A 43 -25.89 3.72 6.51
N THR A 44 -25.15 2.72 6.04
CA THR A 44 -25.42 2.07 4.74
C THR A 44 -26.11 0.70 4.96
N PRO A 45 -27.44 0.59 4.81
CA PRO A 45 -28.18 -0.64 5.11
C PRO A 45 -27.65 -1.88 4.38
N LEU A 46 -27.15 -1.71 3.14
CA LEU A 46 -26.52 -2.77 2.38
C LEU A 46 -25.34 -3.43 3.12
N LEU A 47 -24.55 -2.63 3.82
CA LEU A 47 -23.33 -3.06 4.50
C LEU A 47 -23.63 -3.53 5.93
N SER A 48 -24.43 -2.76 6.68
CA SER A 48 -24.80 -3.10 8.05
C SER A 48 -25.61 -4.40 8.12
N GLU A 49 -26.64 -4.57 7.27
CA GLU A 49 -27.42 -5.80 7.18
C GLU A 49 -26.53 -7.01 6.82
N TYR A 50 -25.56 -6.83 5.89
CA TYR A 50 -24.63 -7.91 5.55
C TYR A 50 -23.78 -8.32 6.76
N LEU A 51 -23.20 -7.35 7.47
CA LEU A 51 -22.36 -7.61 8.64
C LEU A 51 -23.18 -8.28 9.77
N GLU A 52 -24.44 -7.92 9.96
CA GLU A 52 -25.35 -8.61 10.89
C GLU A 52 -25.54 -10.08 10.53
N THR A 53 -25.59 -10.43 9.23
CA THR A 53 -25.69 -11.84 8.79
C THR A 53 -24.43 -12.65 9.07
N LEU A 54 -23.30 -11.98 9.34
CA LEU A 54 -22.02 -12.62 9.63
C LEU A 54 -21.81 -12.88 11.13
N ALA A 55 -22.73 -12.45 11.98
CA ALA A 55 -22.57 -12.50 13.42
C ALA A 55 -22.17 -13.90 13.92
N PHE A 56 -21.03 -13.97 14.60
CA PHE A 56 -20.51 -15.13 15.30
C PHE A 56 -20.38 -14.82 16.78
N ASP A 57 -20.27 -15.85 17.58
CA ASP A 57 -19.91 -15.72 18.98
C ASP A 57 -18.50 -15.10 19.10
N ILE A 58 -18.43 -13.99 19.81
CA ILE A 58 -17.20 -13.23 20.05
C ILE A 58 -17.00 -12.91 21.54
N ASP A 59 -17.56 -13.71 22.42
CA ASP A 59 -17.59 -13.46 23.87
C ASP A 59 -16.22 -13.13 24.47
N GLU A 60 -15.13 -13.67 23.89
CA GLU A 60 -13.75 -13.43 24.34
C GLU A 60 -13.02 -12.35 23.51
N LEU A 61 -13.67 -11.72 22.54
CA LEU A 61 -12.96 -10.81 21.63
C LEU A 61 -12.43 -9.59 22.38
N GLU A 62 -13.23 -8.98 23.23
CA GLU A 62 -12.84 -7.77 23.95
C GLU A 62 -11.64 -8.02 24.87
N SER A 63 -11.63 -9.10 25.64
CA SER A 63 -10.50 -9.47 26.51
C SER A 63 -9.25 -9.79 25.68
N THR A 64 -9.41 -10.48 24.54
CA THR A 64 -8.30 -10.74 23.61
C THR A 64 -7.73 -9.44 23.03
N LEU A 65 -8.57 -8.46 22.71
CA LEU A 65 -8.13 -7.16 22.21
C LEU A 65 -7.38 -6.36 23.28
N GLU A 66 -7.80 -6.43 24.54
CA GLU A 66 -7.08 -5.84 25.68
C GLU A 66 -5.67 -6.45 25.81
N GLU A 67 -5.57 -7.78 25.76
CA GLU A 67 -4.28 -8.48 25.80
C GLU A 67 -3.38 -8.06 24.63
N VAL A 68 -3.92 -7.95 23.41
CA VAL A 68 -3.17 -7.48 22.24
C VAL A 68 -2.71 -6.04 22.42
N TYR A 69 -3.60 -5.15 22.89
CA TYR A 69 -3.28 -3.74 23.10
C TYR A 69 -2.18 -3.56 24.13
N ASP A 70 -2.21 -4.29 25.25
CA ASP A 70 -1.23 -4.21 26.32
C ASP A 70 0.05 -5.01 26.04
N SER A 71 0.10 -5.75 24.94
CA SER A 71 1.23 -6.64 24.63
C SER A 71 2.45 -5.92 24.07
N TYR A 72 2.34 -4.63 23.72
CA TYR A 72 3.42 -3.88 23.07
C TYR A 72 3.96 -4.55 21.80
N GLY A 73 3.06 -5.09 20.98
CA GLY A 73 3.39 -5.74 19.70
C GLY A 73 3.98 -7.15 19.82
N THR A 74 3.84 -7.82 20.95
CA THR A 74 4.31 -9.20 21.11
C THR A 74 3.24 -10.25 20.82
N ILE A 75 1.97 -9.86 20.87
CA ILE A 75 0.80 -10.72 20.58
C ILE A 75 0.03 -10.13 19.40
N THR A 76 -0.57 -11.01 18.60
CA THR A 76 -1.42 -10.63 17.47
C THR A 76 -2.82 -11.22 17.58
N LEU A 77 -3.80 -10.51 17.02
CA LEU A 77 -5.17 -10.96 16.97
C LEU A 77 -5.33 -12.15 15.99
N LYS A 78 -5.97 -13.22 16.42
CA LYS A 78 -6.39 -14.32 15.56
C LYS A 78 -7.70 -13.95 14.85
N LEU A 79 -7.63 -13.78 13.52
CA LEU A 79 -8.73 -13.25 12.70
C LEU A 79 -9.75 -14.30 12.24
N GLY A 80 -9.54 -15.59 12.54
CA GLY A 80 -10.41 -16.66 12.05
C GLY A 80 -9.90 -17.34 10.76
N SER A 81 -10.61 -18.37 10.30
CA SER A 81 -10.16 -19.28 9.25
C SER A 81 -10.73 -18.96 7.86
N ASN A 82 -11.85 -18.27 7.76
CA ASN A 82 -12.50 -17.91 6.50
C ASN A 82 -12.73 -16.40 6.39
N GLY A 83 -12.99 -15.89 5.17
CA GLY A 83 -13.12 -14.47 4.88
C GLY A 83 -14.26 -13.80 5.65
N ARG A 84 -15.42 -14.47 5.75
CA ARG A 84 -16.61 -13.94 6.43
C ARG A 84 -16.41 -13.80 7.93
N GLU A 85 -15.87 -14.84 8.59
CA GLU A 85 -15.50 -14.78 10.01
C GLU A 85 -14.48 -13.69 10.28
N LYS A 86 -13.45 -13.61 9.42
CA LYS A 86 -12.42 -12.58 9.50
C LYS A 86 -13.01 -11.17 9.38
N ALA A 87 -13.91 -10.95 8.42
CA ALA A 87 -14.54 -9.64 8.22
C ALA A 87 -15.36 -9.23 9.45
N TYR A 88 -16.14 -10.16 10.03
CA TYR A 88 -16.92 -9.86 11.23
C TYR A 88 -16.03 -9.56 12.44
N ARG A 89 -15.01 -10.37 12.70
CA ARG A 89 -14.05 -10.13 13.79
C ARG A 89 -13.33 -8.78 13.62
N LEU A 90 -12.92 -8.44 12.40
CA LEU A 90 -12.29 -7.15 12.11
C LEU A 90 -13.25 -5.99 12.34
N TYR A 91 -14.51 -6.11 11.88
CA TYR A 91 -15.51 -5.08 12.12
C TYR A 91 -15.71 -4.82 13.62
N GLN A 92 -15.90 -5.88 14.40
CA GLN A 92 -16.05 -5.77 15.86
C GLN A 92 -14.78 -5.22 16.54
N THR A 93 -13.59 -5.60 16.02
CA THR A 93 -12.33 -5.04 16.48
C THR A 93 -12.27 -3.53 16.24
N PHE A 94 -12.69 -3.06 15.06
CA PHE A 94 -12.70 -1.64 14.74
C PHE A 94 -13.66 -0.85 15.62
N LEU A 95 -14.86 -1.38 15.86
CA LEU A 95 -15.80 -0.80 16.81
C LEU A 95 -15.22 -0.71 18.23
N CYS A 96 -14.55 -1.76 18.69
CA CYS A 96 -13.90 -1.77 19.99
C CYS A 96 -12.78 -0.73 20.09
N ILE A 97 -11.91 -0.63 19.06
CA ILE A 97 -10.83 0.37 18.99
C ILE A 97 -11.38 1.77 19.13
N VAL A 98 -12.41 2.11 18.37
CA VAL A 98 -13.01 3.43 18.39
C VAL A 98 -13.73 3.71 19.72
N ASN A 99 -14.55 2.78 20.21
CA ASN A 99 -15.29 2.93 21.46
C ASN A 99 -14.40 3.08 22.70
N LYS A 100 -13.24 2.41 22.71
CA LYS A 100 -12.24 2.50 23.80
C LYS A 100 -11.21 3.61 23.56
N ASN A 101 -11.31 4.30 22.43
CA ASN A 101 -10.34 5.33 22.00
C ASN A 101 -8.90 4.80 22.03
N TRP A 102 -8.70 3.56 21.57
CA TRP A 102 -7.38 2.95 21.45
C TRP A 102 -6.68 3.42 20.17
N ASP A 103 -5.36 3.50 20.22
CA ASP A 103 -4.57 3.84 19.04
C ASP A 103 -4.52 2.68 18.04
N THR A 104 -4.97 2.89 16.81
CA THR A 104 -4.95 1.90 15.71
C THR A 104 -3.57 1.32 15.47
N TYR A 105 -2.51 2.17 15.56
CA TYR A 105 -1.14 1.73 15.31
C TYR A 105 -0.67 0.65 16.29
N THR A 106 -1.22 0.57 17.51
CA THR A 106 -0.87 -0.46 18.48
C THR A 106 -1.23 -1.86 17.94
N PHE A 107 -2.36 -2.00 17.27
CA PHE A 107 -2.78 -3.26 16.64
C PHE A 107 -1.96 -3.62 15.38
N GLY A 108 -1.30 -2.65 14.77
CA GLY A 108 -0.38 -2.87 13.67
C GLY A 108 1.06 -3.20 14.10
N TRP A 109 1.40 -2.99 15.38
CA TRP A 109 2.77 -3.04 15.86
C TRP A 109 3.44 -4.40 15.64
N TYR A 110 2.76 -5.50 15.94
CA TYR A 110 3.27 -6.86 15.69
C TYR A 110 3.75 -7.07 14.24
N TYR A 111 3.10 -6.45 13.28
CA TYR A 111 3.36 -6.61 11.85
C TYR A 111 4.30 -5.56 11.26
N ALA A 112 4.62 -4.53 12.04
CA ALA A 112 5.46 -3.43 11.56
C ALA A 112 6.92 -3.85 11.45
N SER A 113 7.61 -3.34 10.44
CA SER A 113 9.05 -3.57 10.26
C SER A 113 9.93 -2.68 11.13
N SER A 114 9.36 -1.71 11.82
CA SER A 114 10.05 -0.76 12.69
C SER A 114 9.17 -0.28 13.83
N ASN A 115 9.77 0.39 14.82
CA ASN A 115 9.06 1.00 15.96
C ASN A 115 8.56 2.43 15.67
N LYS A 116 8.43 2.82 14.41
CA LYS A 116 7.83 4.10 14.05
C LYS A 116 6.31 3.97 14.00
N TYR A 117 5.61 4.86 14.67
CA TYR A 117 4.13 4.84 14.70
C TYR A 117 3.49 4.85 13.30
N GLN A 118 4.10 5.54 12.34
CA GLN A 118 3.59 5.54 10.97
C GLN A 118 3.74 4.18 10.27
N ASP A 119 4.81 3.43 10.53
CA ASP A 119 4.99 2.09 9.98
C ASP A 119 4.02 1.09 10.64
N MET A 120 3.73 1.27 11.92
CA MET A 120 2.72 0.50 12.65
C MET A 120 1.31 0.81 12.12
N ALA A 121 0.97 2.09 11.93
CA ALA A 121 -0.30 2.51 11.36
C ALA A 121 -0.50 1.98 9.94
N LYS A 122 0.56 1.96 9.13
CA LYS A 122 0.55 1.32 7.81
C LYS A 122 0.30 -0.18 7.93
N ALA A 123 0.97 -0.85 8.85
CA ALA A 123 0.79 -2.29 9.08
C ALA A 123 -0.64 -2.62 9.54
N PHE A 124 -1.28 -1.77 10.35
CA PHE A 124 -2.70 -1.88 10.67
C PHE A 124 -3.58 -1.81 9.40
N GLY A 125 -3.33 -0.85 8.53
CA GLY A 125 -4.02 -0.73 7.24
C GLY A 125 -3.88 -2.00 6.40
N ASP A 126 -2.66 -2.47 6.22
CA ASP A 126 -2.34 -3.62 5.36
C ASP A 126 -2.88 -4.96 5.92
N ARG A 127 -2.90 -5.12 7.25
CA ARG A 127 -3.21 -6.40 7.89
C ARG A 127 -4.62 -6.52 8.45
N MET A 128 -5.30 -5.39 8.68
CA MET A 128 -6.63 -5.37 9.25
C MET A 128 -7.65 -4.71 8.33
N ILE A 129 -7.39 -3.50 7.83
CA ILE A 129 -8.33 -2.79 6.95
C ILE A 129 -8.44 -3.49 5.59
N TYR A 130 -7.33 -3.80 4.95
CA TYR A 130 -7.33 -4.41 3.61
C TYR A 130 -8.11 -5.75 3.54
N PRO A 131 -7.90 -6.74 4.45
CA PRO A 131 -8.67 -7.98 4.43
C PRO A 131 -10.18 -7.77 4.64
N PHE A 132 -10.58 -6.83 5.50
CA PHE A 132 -11.96 -6.44 5.70
C PHE A 132 -12.56 -5.87 4.42
N VAL A 133 -11.88 -4.90 3.81
CA VAL A 133 -12.32 -4.26 2.57
C VAL A 133 -12.48 -5.28 1.45
N SER A 134 -11.53 -6.21 1.31
CA SER A 134 -11.57 -7.25 0.30
C SER A 134 -12.83 -8.13 0.41
N GLU A 135 -13.23 -8.50 1.63
CA GLU A 135 -14.43 -9.33 1.83
C GLU A 135 -15.73 -8.56 1.52
N ILE A 136 -15.83 -7.31 1.98
CA ILE A 136 -17.00 -6.47 1.68
C ILE A 136 -17.10 -6.17 0.18
N GLU A 137 -15.98 -5.97 -0.50
CA GLU A 137 -15.96 -5.79 -1.96
C GLU A 137 -16.43 -7.04 -2.70
N ASN A 138 -16.05 -8.24 -2.24
CA ASN A 138 -16.53 -9.49 -2.82
C ASN A 138 -18.06 -9.60 -2.66
N TYR A 139 -18.59 -9.29 -1.49
CA TYR A 139 -20.04 -9.23 -1.29
C TYR A 139 -20.74 -8.27 -2.25
N MET A 140 -20.20 -7.05 -2.43
CA MET A 140 -20.76 -6.08 -3.39
C MET A 140 -20.67 -6.55 -4.85
N LYS A 141 -19.63 -7.32 -5.20
CA LYS A 141 -19.48 -7.94 -6.52
C LYS A 141 -20.52 -9.02 -6.74
N ASP A 142 -20.77 -9.87 -5.75
CA ASP A 142 -21.79 -10.91 -5.83
C ASP A 142 -23.18 -10.30 -6.10
N ILE A 143 -23.52 -9.20 -5.42
CA ILE A 143 -24.75 -8.45 -5.70
C ILE A 143 -24.77 -7.91 -7.12
N ALA A 144 -23.66 -7.36 -7.61
CA ALA A 144 -23.57 -6.84 -8.98
C ALA A 144 -23.79 -7.97 -10.00
N THR A 145 -23.23 -9.14 -9.75
CA THR A 145 -23.43 -10.36 -10.57
C THR A 145 -24.89 -10.81 -10.58
N ASP A 146 -25.53 -10.90 -9.43
CA ASP A 146 -26.96 -11.24 -9.30
C ASP A 146 -27.90 -10.25 -10.02
N MET A 147 -27.45 -9.00 -10.14
CA MET A 147 -28.15 -7.97 -10.90
C MET A 147 -27.88 -8.05 -12.42
N GLY A 148 -27.13 -9.05 -12.90
CA GLY A 148 -26.82 -9.24 -14.33
C GLY A 148 -25.75 -8.29 -14.88
N TYR A 149 -24.84 -7.79 -14.02
CA TYR A 149 -23.77 -6.86 -14.44
C TYR A 149 -22.43 -7.52 -14.74
N ASP A 150 -22.43 -8.82 -14.99
CA ASP A 150 -21.23 -9.66 -15.18
C ASP A 150 -20.40 -9.33 -16.44
N ASN A 151 -20.87 -8.44 -17.31
CA ASN A 151 -20.29 -8.27 -18.64
C ASN A 151 -19.50 -6.96 -18.86
N GLN A 152 -19.14 -6.22 -17.82
CA GLN A 152 -18.24 -5.10 -18.03
C GLN A 152 -17.17 -5.08 -16.93
N ASN A 153 -15.95 -5.40 -17.35
CA ASN A 153 -14.71 -5.27 -16.61
C ASN A 153 -14.70 -4.06 -15.66
N THR A 154 -15.20 -4.23 -14.44
CA THR A 154 -15.01 -3.25 -13.39
C THR A 154 -13.71 -3.63 -12.70
N ILE A 155 -12.61 -3.16 -13.27
CA ILE A 155 -11.29 -3.24 -12.63
C ILE A 155 -11.36 -2.40 -11.36
N PHE A 156 -11.37 -3.05 -10.22
CA PHE A 156 -11.24 -2.38 -8.93
C PHE A 156 -9.77 -2.07 -8.70
N ASN A 157 -9.36 -0.87 -9.03
CA ASN A 157 -8.05 -0.38 -8.65
C ASN A 157 -8.12 0.11 -7.21
N VAL A 158 -7.61 -0.67 -6.27
CA VAL A 158 -7.21 -0.13 -4.96
C VAL A 158 -5.94 0.65 -5.21
N ASN A 159 -6.05 1.97 -5.27
CA ASN A 159 -4.87 2.83 -5.30
C ASN A 159 -4.21 2.77 -3.92
N VAL A 160 -3.34 1.80 -3.73
CA VAL A 160 -2.37 1.85 -2.64
C VAL A 160 -1.32 2.85 -3.09
N ASN A 161 -1.36 4.06 -2.56
CA ASN A 161 -0.31 5.06 -2.75
C ASN A 161 0.97 4.66 -1.97
N ALA A 162 1.44 3.44 -2.23
CA ALA A 162 2.81 3.07 -1.95
C ALA A 162 3.54 3.14 -3.28
N SER A 163 4.53 4.01 -3.37
CA SER A 163 5.41 4.11 -4.54
C SER A 163 5.87 2.70 -4.95
N GLY A 164 5.33 2.19 -6.07
CA GLY A 164 5.79 0.95 -6.69
C GLY A 164 4.95 -0.32 -6.45
N THR A 165 3.76 -0.28 -5.82
CA THR A 165 2.97 -1.49 -5.63
C THR A 165 1.59 -1.35 -6.29
N GLN A 166 1.40 -2.02 -7.44
CA GLN A 166 0.10 -2.23 -8.05
C GLN A 166 -0.41 -3.62 -7.67
N VAL A 167 -1.52 -3.69 -6.94
CA VAL A 167 -2.22 -4.95 -6.68
C VAL A 167 -3.31 -5.12 -7.72
N ASN A 168 -3.09 -5.97 -8.71
CA ASN A 168 -4.10 -6.39 -9.67
C ASN A 168 -4.77 -7.67 -9.16
N VAL A 169 -6.05 -7.60 -8.81
CA VAL A 169 -6.86 -8.78 -8.51
C VAL A 169 -7.58 -9.19 -9.78
N VAL A 170 -7.24 -10.37 -10.32
CA VAL A 170 -7.91 -10.97 -11.47
C VAL A 170 -8.82 -12.07 -10.97
N ASP A 171 -10.10 -11.98 -11.32
CA ASP A 171 -11.05 -13.06 -11.14
C ASP A 171 -11.11 -13.91 -12.42
N ASN A 172 -11.12 -15.22 -12.21
CA ASN A 172 -11.30 -16.35 -13.13
C ASN A 172 -11.34 -16.03 -14.63
N GLY A 173 -10.21 -16.15 -15.33
CA GLY A 173 -10.13 -16.26 -16.79
C GLY A 173 -9.91 -14.93 -17.52
N GLY A 174 -9.76 -13.83 -16.85
CA GLY A 174 -9.41 -12.55 -17.47
C GLY A 174 -7.90 -12.40 -17.71
N THR A 175 -7.51 -12.02 -18.92
CA THR A 175 -6.13 -11.64 -19.23
C THR A 175 -5.89 -10.23 -18.70
N VAL A 176 -4.96 -10.07 -17.73
CA VAL A 176 -4.52 -8.74 -17.30
C VAL A 176 -3.47 -8.25 -18.28
N ASN A 177 -3.82 -7.29 -19.09
CA ASN A 177 -2.84 -6.40 -19.70
C ASN A 177 -2.61 -5.24 -18.74
N ALA A 178 -1.80 -5.47 -17.71
CA ALA A 178 -1.36 -4.40 -16.82
C ALA A 178 -0.19 -3.69 -17.48
N GLU A 179 -0.44 -2.61 -18.15
CA GLU A 179 0.59 -1.64 -18.49
C GLU A 179 0.88 -0.81 -17.24
N GLN A 180 1.93 -1.15 -16.52
CA GLN A 180 2.43 -0.31 -15.44
C GLN A 180 3.20 0.84 -16.05
N VAL A 181 2.53 1.95 -16.31
CA VAL A 181 3.20 3.19 -16.71
C VAL A 181 3.74 3.86 -15.45
N ASN A 182 4.99 3.58 -15.13
CA ASN A 182 5.72 4.31 -14.07
C ASN A 182 6.03 5.71 -14.59
N HIS A 183 5.21 6.70 -14.23
CA HIS A 183 5.54 8.10 -14.48
C HIS A 183 6.57 8.55 -13.44
N PHE A 184 7.84 8.40 -13.76
CA PHE A 184 8.91 8.99 -12.97
C PHE A 184 8.90 10.51 -13.13
N ASN A 185 9.29 11.23 -12.07
CA ASN A 185 9.51 12.67 -12.17
C ASN A 185 10.80 12.94 -12.97
N THR A 186 10.66 13.03 -14.30
CA THR A 186 11.75 13.15 -15.25
C THR A 186 12.63 14.37 -14.96
N ASP A 187 12.06 15.51 -14.57
CA ASP A 187 12.83 16.72 -14.26
C ASP A 187 13.80 16.53 -13.10
N LYS A 188 13.39 15.80 -12.06
CA LYS A 188 14.27 15.47 -10.92
C LYS A 188 15.35 14.49 -11.30
N ILE A 189 15.02 13.51 -12.14
CA ILE A 189 15.96 12.50 -12.60
C ILE A 189 16.98 13.11 -13.52
N ASP A 190 16.59 13.97 -14.46
CA ASP A 190 17.51 14.63 -15.40
C ASP A 190 18.52 15.52 -14.66
N LYS A 191 18.08 16.31 -13.66
CA LYS A 191 18.97 17.09 -12.81
C LYS A 191 19.95 16.22 -12.01
N ALA A 192 19.49 15.09 -11.51
CA ALA A 192 20.37 14.17 -10.79
C ALA A 192 21.37 13.48 -11.72
N ILE A 193 20.99 13.15 -12.95
CA ILE A 193 21.87 12.63 -14.00
C ILE A 193 22.99 13.65 -14.31
N GLU A 194 22.65 14.92 -14.52
CA GLU A 194 23.64 15.97 -14.77
C GLU A 194 24.64 16.11 -13.60
N SER A 195 24.17 16.04 -12.37
CA SER A 195 25.03 16.07 -11.18
C SER A 195 25.97 14.86 -11.12
N ILE A 196 25.46 13.66 -11.45
CA ILE A 196 26.26 12.43 -11.51
C ILE A 196 27.33 12.54 -12.62
N GLU A 197 26.98 13.00 -13.82
CA GLU A 197 27.91 13.19 -14.92
C GLU A 197 29.06 14.13 -14.55
N SER A 198 28.71 15.27 -13.93
CA SER A 198 29.70 16.25 -13.46
C SER A 198 30.63 15.65 -12.39
N SER A 199 30.11 14.71 -11.57
CA SER A 199 30.92 14.06 -10.56
C SER A 199 31.82 12.98 -11.16
N ILE A 200 31.31 12.17 -12.10
CA ILE A 200 32.09 11.15 -12.82
C ILE A 200 33.29 11.79 -13.59
N ALA A 201 33.07 12.97 -14.17
CA ALA A 201 34.14 13.69 -14.89
C ALA A 201 35.36 14.00 -14.00
N LYS A 202 35.17 14.13 -12.68
CA LYS A 202 36.22 14.44 -11.70
C LYS A 202 36.98 13.21 -11.18
N ILE A 203 36.55 12.01 -11.56
CA ILE A 203 37.16 10.74 -11.11
C ILE A 203 38.45 10.51 -11.91
N GLU A 204 39.54 10.26 -11.19
CA GLU A 204 40.83 9.96 -11.79
C GLU A 204 41.03 8.49 -12.16
N ASP A 205 40.37 7.59 -11.40
CA ASP A 205 40.43 6.13 -11.67
C ASP A 205 39.58 5.76 -12.90
N GLU A 206 40.25 5.46 -14.00
CA GLU A 206 39.63 5.16 -15.29
C GLU A 206 38.70 3.91 -15.22
N ASN A 207 38.99 2.90 -14.36
CA ASN A 207 38.16 1.73 -14.22
C ASN A 207 36.83 2.08 -13.56
N SER A 208 36.85 2.77 -12.43
CA SER A 208 35.66 3.27 -11.75
C SER A 208 34.81 4.18 -12.65
N LYS A 209 35.49 5.08 -13.38
CA LYS A 209 34.86 6.00 -14.33
C LYS A 209 34.14 5.24 -15.46
N LEU A 210 34.77 4.20 -16.00
CA LEU A 210 34.19 3.38 -17.06
C LEU A 210 32.92 2.66 -16.56
N VAL A 211 32.99 2.00 -15.39
CA VAL A 211 31.85 1.25 -14.82
C VAL A 211 30.70 2.20 -14.44
N LEU A 212 30.99 3.38 -13.88
CA LEU A 212 29.98 4.37 -13.57
C LEU A 212 29.28 4.89 -14.83
N ASN A 213 30.03 5.20 -15.89
CA ASN A 213 29.45 5.62 -17.16
C ASN A 213 28.56 4.54 -17.78
N GLN A 214 28.99 3.29 -17.78
CA GLN A 214 28.18 2.18 -18.31
C GLN A 214 26.85 2.00 -17.55
N ASN A 215 26.90 2.06 -16.22
CA ASN A 215 25.69 1.99 -15.40
C ASN A 215 24.78 3.21 -15.61
N LEU A 216 25.35 4.41 -15.72
CA LEU A 216 24.61 5.63 -15.96
C LEU A 216 23.91 5.61 -17.34
N GLU A 217 24.60 5.17 -18.38
CA GLU A 217 24.00 5.04 -19.73
C GLU A 217 22.87 4.01 -19.75
N THR A 218 23.06 2.87 -19.05
CA THR A 218 22.01 1.85 -18.89
C THR A 218 20.80 2.44 -18.14
N LEU A 219 21.05 3.19 -17.08
CA LEU A 219 20.00 3.85 -16.28
C LEU A 219 19.24 4.89 -17.12
N LYS A 220 19.94 5.76 -17.87
CA LYS A 220 19.34 6.77 -18.75
C LYS A 220 18.41 6.13 -19.79
N LYS A 221 18.86 5.03 -20.38
CA LYS A 221 18.06 4.29 -21.38
C LYS A 221 16.82 3.69 -20.73
N GLU A 222 16.99 2.98 -19.62
CA GLU A 222 15.90 2.25 -18.96
C GLU A 222 14.82 3.19 -18.38
N VAL A 223 15.22 4.36 -17.82
CA VAL A 223 14.27 5.35 -17.29
C VAL A 223 13.38 5.95 -18.38
N ARG A 224 13.83 5.95 -19.63
CA ARG A 224 13.08 6.50 -20.79
C ARG A 224 12.29 5.46 -21.57
N GLU A 225 12.38 4.19 -21.19
CA GLU A 225 11.54 3.14 -21.78
C GLU A 225 10.07 3.36 -21.39
N SER A 226 9.15 2.92 -22.25
CA SER A 226 7.71 2.97 -21.96
C SER A 226 7.32 2.12 -20.74
N THR A 227 8.07 1.05 -20.48
CA THR A 227 7.89 0.14 -19.34
C THR A 227 9.23 -0.15 -18.65
N PRO A 228 9.73 0.81 -17.83
CA PRO A 228 11.04 0.67 -17.19
C PRO A 228 11.09 -0.52 -16.23
N LYS A 229 12.15 -1.31 -16.31
CA LYS A 229 12.38 -2.48 -15.44
C LYS A 229 13.10 -2.04 -14.16
N LEU A 230 12.35 -1.97 -13.06
CA LEU A 230 12.90 -1.56 -11.74
C LEU A 230 14.09 -2.42 -11.29
N SER A 231 14.17 -3.70 -11.68
CA SER A 231 15.30 -4.58 -11.37
C SER A 231 16.60 -4.11 -12.02
N ILE A 232 16.55 -3.62 -13.26
CA ILE A 232 17.72 -3.08 -13.98
C ILE A 232 18.14 -1.78 -13.33
N LEU A 233 17.19 -0.88 -13.08
CA LEU A 233 17.45 0.40 -12.41
C LEU A 233 18.08 0.20 -11.02
N ALA A 234 17.55 -0.73 -10.22
CA ALA A 234 18.09 -1.06 -8.90
C ALA A 234 19.52 -1.61 -8.98
N THR A 235 19.80 -2.48 -9.96
CA THR A 235 21.15 -3.03 -10.15
C THR A 235 22.15 -1.94 -10.52
N CYS A 236 21.80 -1.05 -11.46
CA CYS A 236 22.66 0.08 -11.86
C CYS A 236 22.93 1.00 -10.67
N LEU A 237 21.90 1.41 -9.93
CA LEU A 237 22.05 2.32 -8.79
C LEU A 237 22.89 1.71 -7.66
N LYS A 238 22.68 0.43 -7.31
CA LYS A 238 23.49 -0.27 -6.29
C LYS A 238 24.95 -0.39 -6.71
N SER A 239 25.22 -0.70 -7.99
CA SER A 239 26.58 -0.75 -8.52
C SER A 239 27.26 0.60 -8.44
N MET A 240 26.56 1.67 -8.85
CA MET A 240 27.06 3.04 -8.77
C MET A 240 27.31 3.48 -7.33
N GLN A 241 26.38 3.17 -6.40
CA GLN A 241 26.52 3.49 -4.99
C GLN A 241 27.71 2.79 -4.34
N PHE A 242 27.94 1.52 -4.68
CA PHE A 242 29.10 0.77 -4.20
C PHE A 242 30.41 1.45 -4.59
N ILE A 243 30.53 1.89 -5.84
CA ILE A 243 31.71 2.62 -6.32
C ILE A 243 31.81 3.99 -5.63
N ALA A 244 30.70 4.74 -5.54
CA ALA A 244 30.66 6.04 -4.89
C ALA A 244 31.12 6.01 -3.43
N THR A 245 30.76 4.96 -2.68
CA THR A 245 31.19 4.77 -1.29
C THR A 245 32.67 4.42 -1.18
N SER A 246 33.27 3.82 -2.22
CA SER A 246 34.69 3.48 -2.26
C SER A 246 35.59 4.69 -2.60
N ILE A 247 34.99 5.71 -3.24
CA ILE A 247 35.67 6.95 -3.62
C ILE A 247 35.32 8.05 -2.61
N ALA A 248 36.08 8.17 -1.52
CA ALA A 248 35.77 9.01 -0.35
C ALA A 248 35.63 10.54 -0.64
N ALA A 249 35.80 11.02 -1.87
CA ALA A 249 35.91 12.41 -2.22
C ALA A 249 34.76 13.04 -3.01
N LEU A 250 33.65 12.31 -3.26
CA LEU A 250 32.58 12.82 -4.15
C LEU A 250 31.17 12.69 -3.49
N PRO A 251 30.84 13.54 -2.50
CA PRO A 251 29.53 13.53 -1.86
C PRO A 251 28.39 13.79 -2.86
N ASP A 252 28.63 14.59 -3.91
CA ASP A 252 27.64 14.92 -4.93
C ASP A 252 27.23 13.70 -5.79
N LEU A 253 28.16 12.77 -6.02
CA LEU A 253 27.88 11.52 -6.73
C LEU A 253 26.88 10.64 -5.94
N SER A 254 27.15 10.43 -4.65
CA SER A 254 26.26 9.65 -3.78
C SER A 254 24.90 10.33 -3.61
N ALA A 255 24.87 11.66 -3.47
CA ALA A 255 23.64 12.43 -3.39
C ALA A 255 22.79 12.33 -4.67
N GLY A 256 23.42 12.42 -5.84
CA GLY A 256 22.74 12.25 -7.12
C GLY A 256 22.14 10.85 -7.30
N ILE A 257 22.89 9.80 -6.92
CA ILE A 257 22.42 8.41 -6.96
C ILE A 257 21.20 8.22 -6.03
N GLN A 258 21.26 8.74 -4.81
CA GLN A 258 20.15 8.67 -3.85
C GLN A 258 18.92 9.46 -4.32
N MET A 259 19.14 10.59 -5.00
CA MET A 259 18.04 11.38 -5.56
C MET A 259 17.28 10.59 -6.63
N ILE A 260 18.00 9.92 -7.54
CA ILE A 260 17.36 9.05 -8.54
C ILE A 260 16.65 7.88 -7.85
N ALA A 261 17.30 7.18 -6.92
CA ALA A 261 16.71 6.05 -6.19
C ALA A 261 15.39 6.46 -5.50
N SER A 262 15.39 7.61 -4.83
CA SER A 262 14.20 8.16 -4.19
C SER A 262 13.12 8.55 -5.21
N ALA A 263 13.48 9.11 -6.36
CA ALA A 263 12.53 9.52 -7.41
C ALA A 263 11.82 8.32 -8.07
N ILE A 264 12.47 7.15 -8.09
CA ILE A 264 11.92 5.91 -8.67
C ILE A 264 11.45 4.90 -7.61
N GLY A 265 11.54 5.26 -6.31
CA GLY A 265 11.05 4.43 -5.20
C GLY A 265 11.94 3.24 -4.84
N ILE A 266 13.25 3.30 -5.12
CA ILE A 266 14.22 2.26 -4.77
C ILE A 266 14.99 2.66 -3.50
N ASN A 267 15.09 1.73 -2.54
CA ASN A 267 15.99 1.85 -1.38
C ASN A 267 17.35 1.24 -1.71
N LEU A 268 18.42 2.02 -1.55
CA LEU A 268 19.81 1.64 -1.78
C LEU A 268 20.50 1.17 -0.50
#